data_132c7685b391668ab8afd78347a92fa8
#
_entry.id   132c7685b391668ab8afd78347a92fa8
#
_cell.length_a   1.000
_cell.length_b   1.000
_cell.length_c   1.000
_cell.angle_alpha   90.00
_cell.angle_beta   90.00
_cell.angle_gamma   90.00
#
_symmetry.space_group_name_H-M   'P 1'
#
loop_
_entity.id
_entity.type
_entity.pdbx_description
1 polymer ?
#
loop_
_entity_poly.entity_id
_entity_poly.type
_entity_poly.pdbx_seq_one_letter_code
_entity_poly.pdbx_strand_id
1 'polypeptide(L)'
;MDKPDFSNKAYLLPHINPEGVKFGAIALCAAVVVAVLAGHIPFLAYFVLPLFLLAYGVFLFFRDPDRYPPEDEKAILSPADGRVCLIEECELPDGLKGESKHWRVSVFMSVFNVHVNRMPTAGEILKKEYIAAGKFFNASLDKASKEN
;
A
#
# COMPACT_ATOMS: atom_id res chain seq x y z
N MET A 1 13.30 -14.30 -27.07
CA MET A 1 12.80 -14.19 -25.70
C MET A 1 11.53 -13.34 -25.76
N ASP A 2 10.37 -13.98 -25.62
CA ASP A 2 9.10 -13.28 -25.75
C ASP A 2 8.95 -12.30 -24.60
N LYS A 3 8.68 -11.03 -24.91
CA LYS A 3 8.36 -10.04 -23.90
C LYS A 3 7.13 -10.52 -23.12
N PRO A 4 7.14 -10.46 -21.78
CA PRO A 4 5.96 -10.83 -21.02
C PRO A 4 4.77 -10.00 -21.50
N ASP A 5 3.71 -10.70 -21.84
CA ASP A 5 2.45 -10.08 -22.25
C ASP A 5 1.84 -9.36 -21.05
N PHE A 6 2.03 -8.05 -20.98
CA PHE A 6 1.42 -7.15 -19.98
C PHE A 6 -0.07 -6.94 -20.23
N SER A 7 -0.71 -7.77 -21.08
CA SER A 7 -2.14 -7.66 -21.36
C SER A 7 -2.95 -7.87 -20.08
N ASN A 8 -3.55 -6.87 -19.64
CA ASN A 8 -4.73 -6.59 -18.80
C ASN A 8 -5.39 -7.71 -17.95
N LYS A 9 -5.03 -8.97 -18.04
CA LYS A 9 -5.66 -10.05 -17.25
C LYS A 9 -5.33 -9.98 -15.76
N ALA A 10 -4.14 -9.50 -15.40
CA ALA A 10 -3.71 -9.37 -14.01
C ALA A 10 -4.45 -8.26 -13.24
N TYR A 11 -5.11 -7.34 -13.94
CA TYR A 11 -5.79 -6.21 -13.29
C TYR A 11 -7.24 -6.50 -12.90
N LEU A 12 -7.87 -7.51 -13.51
CA LEU A 12 -9.30 -7.79 -13.27
C LEU A 12 -9.55 -8.52 -11.95
N LEU A 13 -8.63 -9.37 -11.52
CA LEU A 13 -8.69 -10.07 -10.22
C LEU A 13 -7.27 -10.17 -9.64
N PRO A 14 -6.69 -9.06 -9.15
CA PRO A 14 -5.39 -9.12 -8.51
C PRO A 14 -5.45 -9.99 -7.25
N HIS A 15 -4.36 -10.66 -6.91
CA HIS A 15 -4.21 -11.26 -5.60
C HIS A 15 -4.54 -10.22 -4.52
N ILE A 16 -5.27 -10.65 -3.49
CA ILE A 16 -5.58 -9.81 -2.35
C ILE A 16 -4.72 -10.29 -1.19
N ASN A 17 -4.02 -9.36 -0.56
CA ASN A 17 -3.23 -9.66 0.63
C ASN A 17 -4.12 -10.33 1.70
N PRO A 18 -3.64 -11.36 2.42
CA PRO A 18 -4.43 -12.07 3.45
C PRO A 18 -5.08 -11.16 4.50
N GLU A 19 -4.43 -10.07 4.88
CA GLU A 19 -5.03 -9.07 5.78
C GLU A 19 -6.23 -8.36 5.12
N GLY A 20 -6.14 -8.08 3.82
CA GLY A 20 -7.25 -7.52 3.05
C GLY A 20 -8.46 -8.44 2.97
N VAL A 21 -8.24 -9.74 2.90
CA VAL A 21 -9.34 -10.72 2.94
C VAL A 21 -10.09 -10.63 4.28
N LYS A 22 -9.36 -10.54 5.40
CA LYS A 22 -9.97 -10.41 6.73
C LYS A 22 -10.81 -9.13 6.86
N PHE A 23 -10.20 -7.98 6.60
CA PHE A 23 -10.89 -6.69 6.73
C PHE A 23 -12.01 -6.52 5.70
N GLY A 24 -11.79 -6.98 4.47
CA GLY A 24 -12.81 -6.95 3.42
C GLY A 24 -14.00 -7.85 3.75
N ALA A 25 -13.77 -9.03 4.29
CA ALA A 25 -14.84 -9.92 4.73
C ALA A 25 -15.66 -9.31 5.88
N ILE A 26 -15.01 -8.69 6.87
CA ILE A 26 -15.70 -7.99 7.97
C ILE A 26 -16.58 -6.86 7.41
N ALA A 27 -16.02 -6.02 6.52
CA ALA A 27 -16.76 -4.92 5.92
C ALA A 27 -17.94 -5.42 5.06
N LEU A 28 -17.75 -6.50 4.30
CA LEU A 28 -18.79 -7.12 3.50
C LEU A 28 -19.90 -7.73 4.37
N CYS A 29 -19.53 -8.45 5.43
CA CYS A 29 -20.52 -8.98 6.38
C CYS A 29 -21.34 -7.87 7.02
N ALA A 30 -20.72 -6.76 7.43
CA ALA A 30 -21.44 -5.60 7.95
C ALA A 30 -22.42 -5.01 6.92
N ALA A 31 -21.99 -4.87 5.66
CA ALA A 31 -22.84 -4.40 4.58
C ALA A 31 -24.07 -5.33 4.34
N VAL A 32 -23.85 -6.64 4.37
CA VAL A 32 -24.92 -7.64 4.20
C VAL A 32 -25.90 -7.58 5.38
N VAL A 33 -25.41 -7.49 6.62
CA VAL A 33 -26.27 -7.35 7.81
C VAL A 33 -27.17 -6.11 7.70
N VAL A 34 -26.59 -4.96 7.32
CA VAL A 34 -27.36 -3.73 7.13
C VAL A 34 -28.38 -3.88 5.98
N ALA A 35 -28.02 -4.56 4.90
CA ALA A 35 -28.94 -4.82 3.78
C ALA A 35 -30.15 -5.68 4.21
N VAL A 36 -29.92 -6.72 5.03
CA VAL A 36 -31.00 -7.54 5.58
C VAL A 36 -31.90 -6.74 6.51
N LEU A 37 -31.31 -5.95 7.41
CA LEU A 37 -32.07 -5.10 8.34
C LEU A 37 -32.85 -3.99 7.64
N ALA A 38 -32.38 -3.52 6.49
CA ALA A 38 -33.07 -2.51 5.68
C ALA A 38 -34.43 -2.99 5.19
N GLY A 39 -34.66 -4.31 5.07
CA GLY A 39 -35.97 -4.88 4.79
C GLY A 39 -36.99 -4.64 5.90
N HIS A 40 -36.55 -4.39 7.13
CA HIS A 40 -37.38 -4.12 8.30
C HIS A 40 -37.38 -2.66 8.74
N ILE A 41 -36.24 -1.98 8.48
CA ILE A 41 -36.01 -0.58 8.87
C ILE A 41 -35.64 0.22 7.62
N PRO A 42 -36.58 0.85 6.92
CA PRO A 42 -36.36 1.49 5.61
C PRO A 42 -35.24 2.55 5.61
N PHE A 43 -35.01 3.24 6.72
CA PHE A 43 -33.92 4.21 6.86
C PHE A 43 -32.53 3.59 6.58
N LEU A 44 -32.31 2.32 6.91
CA LEU A 44 -31.03 1.63 6.69
C LEU A 44 -30.71 1.42 5.21
N ALA A 45 -31.70 1.49 4.32
CA ALA A 45 -31.49 1.34 2.88
C ALA A 45 -30.51 2.37 2.31
N TYR A 46 -30.48 3.57 2.89
CA TYR A 46 -29.52 4.62 2.47
C TYR A 46 -28.05 4.26 2.73
N PHE A 47 -27.79 3.38 3.67
CA PHE A 47 -26.42 2.96 4.04
C PHE A 47 -25.94 1.71 3.28
N VAL A 48 -26.84 0.98 2.63
CA VAL A 48 -26.48 -0.28 1.95
C VAL A 48 -25.43 -0.03 0.87
N LEU A 49 -25.72 0.86 -0.08
CA LEU A 49 -24.78 1.16 -1.18
C LEU A 49 -23.44 1.72 -0.67
N PRO A 50 -23.40 2.73 0.23
CA PRO A 50 -22.14 3.22 0.80
C PRO A 50 -21.31 2.13 1.47
N LEU A 51 -21.92 1.21 2.21
CA LEU A 51 -21.20 0.12 2.87
C LEU A 51 -20.61 -0.91 1.89
N PHE A 52 -21.35 -1.25 0.82
CA PHE A 52 -20.80 -2.10 -0.23
C PHE A 52 -19.64 -1.42 -0.97
N LEU A 53 -19.76 -0.12 -1.25
CA LEU A 53 -18.65 0.65 -1.84
C LEU A 53 -17.42 0.71 -0.91
N LEU A 54 -17.65 0.85 0.40
CA LEU A 54 -16.58 0.80 1.40
C LEU A 54 -15.91 -0.58 1.41
N ALA A 55 -16.67 -1.66 1.44
CA ALA A 55 -16.14 -3.02 1.40
C ALA A 55 -15.32 -3.26 0.12
N TYR A 56 -15.82 -2.81 -1.03
CA TYR A 56 -15.09 -2.86 -2.30
C TYR A 56 -13.79 -2.04 -2.23
N GLY A 57 -13.83 -0.84 -1.64
CA GLY A 57 -12.65 0.01 -1.41
C GLY A 57 -11.58 -0.67 -0.56
N VAL A 58 -11.99 -1.42 0.48
CA VAL A 58 -11.07 -2.22 1.31
C VAL A 58 -10.35 -3.28 0.47
N PHE A 59 -11.07 -4.02 -0.37
CA PHE A 59 -10.45 -5.00 -1.27
C PHE A 59 -9.50 -4.34 -2.27
N LEU A 60 -9.87 -3.18 -2.82
CA LEU A 60 -8.99 -2.42 -3.72
C LEU A 60 -7.71 -1.95 -3.02
N PHE A 61 -7.82 -1.50 -1.78
CA PHE A 61 -6.68 -1.03 -0.99
C PHE A 61 -5.65 -2.15 -0.74
N PHE A 62 -6.12 -3.35 -0.44
CA PHE A 62 -5.28 -4.50 -0.15
C PHE A 62 -4.96 -5.38 -1.36
N ARG A 63 -5.22 -4.90 -2.59
CA ARG A 63 -4.84 -5.65 -3.79
C ARG A 63 -3.33 -5.78 -3.90
N ASP A 64 -2.87 -6.93 -4.33
CA ASP A 64 -1.46 -7.26 -4.51
C ASP A 64 -1.23 -7.84 -5.92
N PRO A 65 -1.17 -6.99 -6.96
CA PRO A 65 -0.95 -7.44 -8.32
C PRO A 65 0.48 -7.96 -8.51
N ASP A 66 0.63 -8.96 -9.37
CA ASP A 66 1.94 -9.45 -9.76
C ASP A 66 2.78 -8.34 -10.38
N ARG A 67 4.07 -8.32 -10.06
CA ARG A 67 5.06 -7.36 -10.59
C ARG A 67 6.19 -8.13 -11.23
N TYR A 68 6.54 -7.73 -12.43
CA TYR A 68 7.63 -8.32 -13.19
C TYR A 68 8.79 -7.32 -13.22
N PRO A 69 9.88 -7.56 -12.47
CA PRO A 69 11.05 -6.69 -12.51
C PRO A 69 11.73 -6.77 -13.88
N PRO A 70 12.44 -5.72 -14.32
CA PRO A 70 13.29 -5.80 -15.50
C PRO A 70 14.42 -6.82 -15.27
N GLU A 71 14.95 -7.37 -16.35
CA GLU A 71 16.05 -8.36 -16.33
C GLU A 71 17.42 -7.75 -15.94
N ASP A 72 17.46 -6.49 -15.56
CA ASP A 72 18.69 -5.81 -15.14
C ASP A 72 18.94 -6.04 -13.64
N GLU A 73 19.94 -6.87 -13.34
CA GLU A 73 20.35 -7.19 -11.95
C GLU A 73 20.83 -5.97 -11.15
N LYS A 74 21.19 -4.87 -11.82
CA LYS A 74 21.61 -3.62 -11.17
C LYS A 74 20.46 -2.65 -10.94
N ALA A 75 19.25 -2.96 -11.40
CA ALA A 75 18.11 -2.10 -11.24
C ALA A 75 17.67 -2.03 -9.76
N ILE A 76 17.56 -0.83 -9.24
CA ILE A 76 16.92 -0.55 -7.96
C ILE A 76 15.48 -0.11 -8.26
N LEU A 77 14.52 -0.89 -7.80
CA LEU A 77 13.10 -0.67 -8.08
C LEU A 77 12.45 0.20 -7.00
N SER A 78 11.38 0.90 -7.36
CA SER A 78 10.55 1.58 -6.36
C SER A 78 9.94 0.55 -5.40
N PRO A 79 10.08 0.72 -4.08
CA PRO A 79 9.47 -0.19 -3.10
C PRO A 79 7.94 -0.07 -3.05
N ALA A 80 7.38 1.01 -3.60
CA ALA A 80 5.96 1.33 -3.51
C ALA A 80 5.41 1.89 -4.82
N ASP A 81 4.13 1.68 -5.05
CA ASP A 81 3.39 2.38 -6.10
C ASP A 81 3.06 3.80 -5.63
N GLY A 82 3.33 4.79 -6.45
CA GLY A 82 3.00 6.16 -6.08
C GLY A 82 3.70 7.21 -6.92
N ARG A 83 3.73 8.42 -6.39
CA ARG A 83 4.40 9.55 -7.01
C ARG A 83 5.62 9.95 -6.20
N VAL A 84 6.79 10.06 -6.85
CA VAL A 84 7.99 10.62 -6.22
C VAL A 84 7.68 12.06 -5.82
N CYS A 85 7.79 12.37 -4.54
CA CYS A 85 7.51 13.69 -3.98
C CYS A 85 8.75 14.42 -3.48
N LEU A 86 9.83 13.68 -3.19
CA LEU A 86 11.07 14.28 -2.70
C LEU A 86 12.26 13.44 -3.16
N ILE A 87 13.33 14.12 -3.61
CA ILE A 87 14.65 13.56 -3.84
C ILE A 87 15.65 14.51 -3.20
N GLU A 88 16.35 14.04 -2.18
CA GLU A 88 17.34 14.87 -1.46
C GLU A 88 18.55 14.06 -1.00
N GLU A 89 19.68 14.74 -0.83
CA GLU A 89 20.81 14.17 -0.09
C GLU A 89 20.54 14.24 1.41
N CYS A 90 20.74 13.15 2.11
CA CYS A 90 20.61 13.08 3.55
C CYS A 90 21.73 12.26 4.17
N GLU A 91 21.94 12.44 5.46
CA GLU A 91 22.83 11.59 6.25
C GLU A 91 22.18 10.23 6.48
N LEU A 92 23.01 9.20 6.64
CA LEU A 92 22.52 7.87 7.00
C LEU A 92 21.85 7.91 8.38
N PRO A 93 20.78 7.13 8.56
CA PRO A 93 20.22 6.91 9.88
C PRO A 93 21.26 6.34 10.84
N ASP A 94 21.15 6.70 12.12
CA ASP A 94 22.05 6.25 13.17
C ASP A 94 22.19 4.72 13.19
N GLY A 95 23.43 4.26 13.24
CA GLY A 95 23.77 2.83 13.30
C GLY A 95 24.05 2.16 11.94
N LEU A 96 23.85 2.84 10.82
CA LEU A 96 24.33 2.37 9.52
C LEU A 96 25.74 2.90 9.26
N LYS A 97 26.62 2.02 8.69
CA LYS A 97 27.98 2.39 8.28
C LYS A 97 28.00 2.64 6.79
N GLY A 98 28.54 3.75 6.37
CA GLY A 98 28.68 4.10 4.96
C GLY A 98 29.26 5.49 4.75
N GLU A 99 29.25 5.95 3.52
CA GLU A 99 29.62 7.32 3.18
C GLU A 99 28.63 8.30 3.81
N SER A 100 29.10 9.52 4.12
CA SER A 100 28.32 10.52 4.86
C SER A 100 27.12 11.09 4.13
N LYS A 101 26.97 10.81 2.83
CA LYS A 101 25.87 11.35 2.00
C LYS A 101 25.21 10.26 1.18
N HIS A 102 23.89 10.20 1.29
CA HIS A 102 23.04 9.25 0.57
C HIS A 102 21.85 9.96 -0.04
N TRP A 103 21.32 9.38 -1.12
CA TRP A 103 20.09 9.86 -1.74
C TRP A 103 18.87 9.25 -1.07
N ARG A 104 17.98 10.10 -0.58
CA ARG A 104 16.64 9.71 -0.12
C ARG A 104 15.62 10.02 -1.21
N VAL A 105 14.89 9.00 -1.66
CA VAL A 105 13.78 9.13 -2.57
C VAL A 105 12.50 8.80 -1.81
N SER A 106 11.60 9.78 -1.66
CA SER A 106 10.32 9.61 -1.01
C SER A 106 9.19 9.46 -2.02
N VAL A 107 8.37 8.44 -1.82
CA VAL A 107 7.24 8.11 -2.70
C VAL A 107 5.94 8.30 -1.92
N PHE A 108 5.07 9.18 -2.40
CA PHE A 108 3.74 9.39 -1.84
C PHE A 108 2.77 8.38 -2.45
N MET A 109 2.11 7.61 -1.59
CA MET A 109 1.03 6.69 -1.98
C MET A 109 -0.33 7.31 -1.68
N SER A 110 -1.18 7.45 -2.69
CA SER A 110 -2.58 7.81 -2.48
C SER A 110 -3.39 6.58 -2.08
N VAL A 111 -4.56 6.78 -1.47
CA VAL A 111 -5.47 5.67 -1.04
C VAL A 111 -5.83 4.72 -2.19
N PHE A 112 -5.75 5.19 -3.44
CA PHE A 112 -6.05 4.41 -4.63
C PHE A 112 -4.87 3.61 -5.20
N ASN A 113 -3.65 3.86 -4.69
CA ASN A 113 -2.47 3.08 -5.08
C ASN A 113 -2.46 1.69 -4.42
N VAL A 114 -1.61 0.81 -4.90
CA VAL A 114 -1.34 -0.47 -4.25
C VAL A 114 -0.53 -0.22 -2.98
N HIS A 115 -1.05 -0.66 -1.82
CA HIS A 115 -0.41 -0.43 -0.52
C HIS A 115 0.48 -1.61 -0.06
N VAL A 116 0.96 -2.41 -1.00
CA VAL A 116 1.94 -3.46 -0.74
C VAL A 116 3.33 -2.96 -1.10
N ASN A 117 4.20 -2.87 -0.11
CA ASN A 117 5.61 -2.50 -0.32
C ASN A 117 6.46 -3.74 -0.56
N ARG A 118 7.47 -3.62 -1.41
CA ARG A 118 8.39 -4.68 -1.78
C ARG A 118 9.84 -4.23 -1.62
N MET A 119 10.75 -5.19 -1.49
CA MET A 119 12.18 -4.92 -1.46
C MET A 119 12.62 -4.29 -2.79
N PRO A 120 13.35 -3.16 -2.76
CA PRO A 120 13.84 -2.48 -3.97
C PRO A 120 14.85 -3.30 -4.77
N THR A 121 15.58 -4.17 -4.10
CA THR A 121 16.59 -5.07 -4.66
C THR A 121 16.71 -6.31 -3.79
N ALA A 122 17.38 -7.34 -4.28
CA ALA A 122 17.72 -8.51 -3.48
C ALA A 122 18.71 -8.13 -2.38
N GLY A 123 18.52 -8.68 -1.18
CA GLY A 123 19.38 -8.39 -0.03
C GLY A 123 19.01 -9.18 1.21
N GLU A 124 19.83 -9.08 2.25
CA GLU A 124 19.62 -9.69 3.55
C GLU A 124 19.21 -8.62 4.57
N ILE A 125 18.21 -8.91 5.40
CA ILE A 125 17.79 -8.02 6.48
C ILE A 125 18.70 -8.21 7.68
N LEU A 126 19.66 -7.29 7.88
CA LEU A 126 20.61 -7.34 8.98
C LEU A 126 20.03 -6.81 10.30
N LYS A 127 19.12 -5.84 10.24
CA LYS A 127 18.52 -5.22 11.43
C LYS A 127 17.06 -4.87 11.13
N LYS A 128 16.21 -5.09 12.12
CA LYS A 128 14.81 -4.59 12.15
C LYS A 128 14.60 -3.83 13.45
N GLU A 129 14.17 -2.58 13.34
CA GLU A 129 13.89 -1.73 14.48
C GLU A 129 12.46 -1.19 14.38
N TYR A 130 11.75 -1.21 15.49
CA TYR A 130 10.41 -0.66 15.60
C TYR A 130 10.43 0.55 16.54
N ILE A 131 10.11 1.72 16.00
CA ILE A 131 10.04 2.97 16.76
C ILE A 131 8.57 3.24 17.09
N ALA A 132 8.18 3.02 18.35
CA ALA A 132 6.79 3.06 18.80
C ALA A 132 6.26 4.48 19.10
N ALA A 133 7.09 5.50 18.96
CA ALA A 133 6.79 6.84 19.48
C ALA A 133 6.25 7.83 18.44
N GLY A 134 5.92 7.37 17.25
CA GLY A 134 5.47 8.25 16.17
C GLY A 134 4.14 8.91 16.47
N LYS A 135 4.03 10.20 16.14
CA LYS A 135 2.75 10.90 16.11
C LYS A 135 2.03 10.57 14.81
N PHE A 136 0.71 10.47 14.86
CA PHE A 136 -0.10 10.31 13.68
C PHE A 136 -0.13 11.63 12.89
N PHE A 137 0.43 11.64 11.68
CA PHE A 137 0.43 12.78 10.79
C PHE A 137 -0.35 12.49 9.51
N ASN A 138 -0.94 13.54 8.94
CA ASN A 138 -1.48 13.44 7.60
C ASN A 138 -0.33 13.23 6.60
N ALA A 139 -0.40 12.18 5.79
CA ALA A 139 0.62 11.82 4.82
C ALA A 139 0.87 12.89 3.74
N SER A 140 -0.07 13.81 3.51
CA SER A 140 0.10 14.96 2.62
C SER A 140 0.97 16.08 3.20
N LEU A 141 1.30 16.01 4.48
CA LEU A 141 2.17 16.97 5.15
C LEU A 141 3.55 16.33 5.34
N ASP A 142 4.61 16.98 4.88
CA ASP A 142 6.02 16.56 5.00
C ASP A 142 6.50 16.29 6.44
N LYS A 143 5.67 16.58 7.43
CA LYS A 143 6.00 16.43 8.84
C LYS A 143 6.23 14.98 9.25
N ALA A 144 5.48 14.03 8.66
CA ALA A 144 5.61 12.62 9.01
C ALA A 144 7.03 12.09 8.77
N SER A 145 7.67 12.49 7.69
CA SER A 145 9.03 12.06 7.33
C SER A 145 10.15 12.77 8.13
N LYS A 146 9.82 13.84 8.87
CA LYS A 146 10.78 14.61 9.65
C LYS A 146 10.71 14.32 11.15
N GLU A 147 9.55 13.87 11.63
CA GLU A 147 9.28 13.70 13.07
C GLU A 147 9.10 12.22 13.48
N ASN A 148 9.09 11.29 12.48
CA ASN A 148 9.00 9.84 12.70
C ASN A 148 10.22 9.12 12.18
#